data_eceb11acbbe2f9e22a69ac84daeb30bd
#
_entry.id   eceb11acbbe2f9e22a69ac84daeb30bd
#
_cell.length_a   1.000
_cell.length_b   1.000
_cell.length_c   1.000
_cell.angle_alpha   90.00
_cell.angle_beta   90.00
_cell.angle_gamma   90.00
#
_symmetry.space_group_name_H-M   'P 1'
#
loop_
_entity.id
_entity.type
_entity.pdbx_description
1 polymer ?
#
loop_
_entity_poly.entity_id
_entity_poly.type
_entity_poly.pdbx_seq_one_letter_code
_entity_poly.pdbx_strand_id
1 'polypeptide(L)'
;MHIVFLGDQHLDSLGGAQVSMRLQREFLERAGHTVTVVAPKMHGSRMPSGSHGGAYIDLPSMPITLDREYSMTWPGRGTDRFLDKAMTRRPPVDLVHVQADFWGAFIGHRYAQRHGIPVVHTMHNRVDVGIAAVTPLHRPVLAVLNAWRRGAMRGIGDPARGVDGWSFLRGLAAGASAVTAPSTHFARRLEQHDVFPRVDVIWNGIDDDLRAQTLAARPSAREPGRPRFLWLGRMSPEKRLLPFLEAFVAAGIDAELEIIGGGGQRAAAEKIVRGHDGVRFAGRLTYPQTLERIAAADALVQTSIGFETQGMTPFEAATLGTPSVICDPDIAAELGGGLWAVPDAGATASGRELEARRLAALAETLRLAASDIAAGTAPTPVPEVAEAFRQSSRTAAMVEVYERVLAGR
;
A
#
# COMPACT_ATOMS: atom_id res chain seq x y z
N MET A 1 -18.18 -15.19 11.31
CA MET A 1 -18.79 -14.09 10.53
C MET A 1 -18.63 -14.36 9.05
N HIS A 2 -19.61 -13.92 8.24
CA HIS A 2 -19.46 -13.86 6.78
C HIS A 2 -19.19 -12.41 6.36
N ILE A 3 -18.00 -12.15 5.85
CA ILE A 3 -17.50 -10.82 5.48
C ILE A 3 -17.43 -10.74 3.94
N VAL A 4 -17.98 -9.66 3.37
CA VAL A 4 -17.88 -9.42 1.92
C VAL A 4 -16.85 -8.34 1.66
N PHE A 5 -15.75 -8.68 0.98
CA PHE A 5 -14.71 -7.74 0.53
C PHE A 5 -15.10 -7.12 -0.80
N LEU A 6 -14.99 -5.81 -0.90
CA LEU A 6 -15.17 -5.06 -2.16
C LEU A 6 -13.83 -4.43 -2.56
N GLY A 7 -13.31 -4.82 -3.73
CA GLY A 7 -12.07 -4.29 -4.30
C GLY A 7 -12.31 -3.47 -5.59
N ASP A 8 -11.45 -2.48 -5.85
CA ASP A 8 -11.44 -1.76 -7.13
C ASP A 8 -10.85 -2.59 -8.26
N GLN A 9 -9.99 -3.56 -7.92
CA GLN A 9 -9.33 -4.44 -8.87
C GLN A 9 -9.40 -5.89 -8.39
N HIS A 10 -9.27 -6.82 -9.32
CA HIS A 10 -9.18 -8.24 -8.97
C HIS A 10 -7.96 -8.50 -8.07
N LEU A 11 -8.09 -9.42 -7.10
CA LEU A 11 -7.02 -9.67 -6.12
C LEU A 11 -5.74 -10.26 -6.75
N ASP A 12 -5.85 -10.90 -7.91
CA ASP A 12 -4.70 -11.44 -8.64
C ASP A 12 -3.98 -10.41 -9.52
N SER A 13 -4.52 -9.19 -9.63
CA SER A 13 -3.80 -8.09 -10.27
C SER A 13 -2.63 -7.61 -9.40
N LEU A 14 -1.65 -6.95 -10.03
CA LEU A 14 -0.47 -6.45 -9.33
C LEU A 14 -0.80 -5.22 -8.48
N GLY A 15 -0.33 -5.19 -7.24
CA GLY A 15 -0.46 -4.02 -6.36
C GLY A 15 -0.38 -4.37 -4.88
N GLY A 16 0.08 -3.44 -4.06
CA GLY A 16 0.20 -3.62 -2.62
C GLY A 16 -1.16 -3.87 -1.93
N ALA A 17 -2.20 -3.13 -2.33
CA ALA A 17 -3.55 -3.34 -1.80
C ALA A 17 -4.09 -4.75 -2.10
N GLN A 18 -3.85 -5.29 -3.30
CA GLN A 18 -4.27 -6.64 -3.68
C GLN A 18 -3.54 -7.72 -2.88
N VAL A 19 -2.23 -7.54 -2.64
CA VAL A 19 -1.46 -8.43 -1.76
C VAL A 19 -2.03 -8.41 -0.34
N SER A 20 -2.27 -7.22 0.20
CA SER A 20 -2.86 -7.04 1.54
C SER A 20 -4.24 -7.70 1.64
N MET A 21 -5.12 -7.48 0.67
CA MET A 21 -6.46 -8.08 0.65
C MET A 21 -6.42 -9.61 0.59
N ARG A 22 -5.49 -10.21 -0.21
CA ARG A 22 -5.31 -11.67 -0.26
C ARG A 22 -4.89 -12.22 1.09
N LEU A 23 -3.87 -11.62 1.70
CA LEU A 23 -3.39 -12.04 3.01
C LEU A 23 -4.47 -11.90 4.08
N GLN A 24 -5.16 -10.78 4.11
CA GLN A 24 -6.23 -10.56 5.07
C GLN A 24 -7.37 -11.57 4.91
N ARG A 25 -7.78 -11.86 3.66
CA ARG A 25 -8.75 -12.91 3.38
C ARG A 25 -8.29 -14.26 3.93
N GLU A 26 -7.08 -14.69 3.56
CA GLU A 26 -6.54 -15.99 3.95
C GLU A 26 -6.48 -16.16 5.48
N PHE A 27 -6.02 -15.13 6.18
CA PHE A 27 -5.90 -15.18 7.64
C PHE A 27 -7.26 -15.07 8.35
N LEU A 28 -8.25 -14.38 7.77
CA LEU A 28 -9.63 -14.43 8.26
C LEU A 28 -10.25 -15.81 8.09
N GLU A 29 -10.03 -16.48 6.95
CA GLU A 29 -10.49 -17.86 6.72
C GLU A 29 -9.80 -18.85 7.67
N ARG A 30 -8.50 -18.70 7.95
CA ARG A 30 -7.77 -19.47 8.98
C ARG A 30 -8.34 -19.22 10.39
N ALA A 31 -8.84 -18.03 10.67
CA ALA A 31 -9.52 -17.69 11.93
C ALA A 31 -10.98 -18.18 12.00
N GLY A 32 -11.45 -18.95 10.99
CA GLY A 32 -12.80 -19.53 10.98
C GLY A 32 -13.90 -18.61 10.46
N HIS A 33 -13.55 -17.50 9.82
CA HIS A 33 -14.52 -16.62 9.16
C HIS A 33 -14.75 -17.03 7.70
N THR A 34 -15.90 -16.68 7.14
CA THR A 34 -16.18 -16.83 5.71
C THR A 34 -15.92 -15.50 5.02
N VAL A 35 -15.15 -15.51 3.92
CA VAL A 35 -14.88 -14.30 3.14
C VAL A 35 -15.34 -14.49 1.70
N THR A 36 -16.19 -13.59 1.22
CA THR A 36 -16.55 -13.50 -0.21
C THR A 36 -15.90 -12.25 -0.79
N VAL A 37 -15.09 -12.43 -1.83
CA VAL A 37 -14.43 -11.31 -2.54
C VAL A 37 -15.26 -10.92 -3.74
N VAL A 38 -15.56 -9.64 -3.85
CA VAL A 38 -16.28 -9.04 -4.97
C VAL A 38 -15.38 -7.99 -5.64
N ALA A 39 -15.02 -8.21 -6.88
CA ALA A 39 -14.13 -7.33 -7.63
C ALA A 39 -14.44 -7.36 -9.13
N PRO A 40 -13.97 -6.38 -9.92
CA PRO A 40 -14.06 -6.43 -11.38
C PRO A 40 -13.37 -7.67 -11.93
N LYS A 41 -13.99 -8.35 -12.91
CA LYS A 41 -13.36 -9.45 -13.64
C LYS A 41 -12.08 -8.98 -14.32
N MET A 42 -11.03 -9.78 -14.24
CA MET A 42 -9.76 -9.55 -14.95
C MET A 42 -9.85 -10.04 -16.42
N HIS A 43 -9.20 -9.37 -17.35
CA HIS A 43 -9.27 -9.66 -18.79
C HIS A 43 -7.90 -9.93 -19.44
N GLY A 44 -6.79 -9.78 -18.71
CA GLY A 44 -5.44 -9.92 -19.26
C GLY A 44 -4.98 -11.39 -19.39
N SER A 45 -3.80 -11.59 -19.95
CA SER A 45 -3.17 -12.91 -20.10
C SER A 45 -2.84 -13.61 -18.77
N ARG A 46 -2.87 -12.88 -17.67
CA ARG A 46 -2.71 -13.40 -16.30
C ARG A 46 -4.04 -13.80 -15.66
N MET A 47 -5.10 -13.86 -16.45
CA MET A 47 -6.40 -14.32 -15.94
C MET A 47 -6.21 -15.70 -15.27
N PRO A 48 -6.60 -15.86 -14.01
CA PRO A 48 -6.46 -17.13 -13.31
C PRO A 48 -7.15 -18.23 -14.10
N SER A 49 -6.44 -19.30 -14.40
CA SER A 49 -7.01 -20.49 -14.98
C SER A 49 -7.69 -21.31 -13.88
N GLY A 50 -8.97 -21.09 -13.69
CA GLY A 50 -9.77 -21.84 -12.75
C GLY A 50 -10.39 -20.97 -11.66
N SER A 51 -11.57 -21.36 -11.25
CA SER A 51 -12.32 -20.72 -10.18
C SER A 51 -11.51 -20.77 -8.87
N HIS A 52 -11.28 -19.64 -8.25
CA HIS A 52 -10.84 -19.56 -6.84
C HIS A 52 -11.94 -20.11 -5.90
N GLY A 53 -12.37 -21.35 -6.18
CA GLY A 53 -13.27 -22.14 -5.37
C GLY A 53 -14.39 -21.37 -4.70
N GLY A 54 -15.34 -20.84 -5.46
CA GLY A 54 -16.55 -20.27 -4.87
C GLY A 54 -16.39 -19.02 -3.99
N ALA A 55 -15.20 -18.59 -3.60
CA ALA A 55 -15.00 -17.43 -2.74
C ALA A 55 -15.06 -16.08 -3.48
N TYR A 56 -15.03 -16.08 -4.82
CA TYR A 56 -15.02 -14.88 -5.65
C TYR A 56 -16.34 -14.66 -6.39
N ILE A 57 -16.67 -13.38 -6.57
CA ILE A 57 -17.71 -12.89 -7.48
C ILE A 57 -17.06 -11.89 -8.42
N ASP A 58 -16.83 -12.33 -9.65
CA ASP A 58 -16.32 -11.49 -10.74
C ASP A 58 -17.44 -10.63 -11.29
N LEU A 59 -17.38 -9.34 -11.01
CA LEU A 59 -18.34 -8.38 -11.54
C LEU A 59 -18.12 -8.16 -13.04
N PRO A 60 -19.20 -7.96 -13.82
CA PRO A 60 -19.09 -7.51 -15.22
C PRO A 60 -18.24 -6.25 -15.27
N SER A 61 -17.22 -6.26 -16.12
CA SER A 61 -16.20 -5.20 -16.15
C SER A 61 -15.69 -4.93 -17.56
N MET A 62 -15.03 -3.78 -17.73
CA MET A 62 -14.29 -3.42 -18.93
C MET A 62 -12.83 -3.16 -18.59
N PRO A 63 -11.86 -3.60 -19.41
CA PRO A 63 -10.45 -3.31 -19.19
C PRO A 63 -10.16 -1.82 -19.37
N ILE A 64 -9.32 -1.24 -18.48
CA ILE A 64 -8.94 0.18 -18.51
C ILE A 64 -7.45 0.40 -18.78
N THR A 65 -6.66 -0.67 -18.84
CA THR A 65 -5.23 -0.63 -19.19
C THR A 65 -4.96 -1.43 -20.47
N LEU A 66 -3.87 -1.08 -21.17
CA LEU A 66 -3.52 -1.71 -22.44
C LEU A 66 -3.19 -3.20 -22.30
N ASP A 67 -2.56 -3.59 -21.18
CA ASP A 67 -2.29 -4.99 -20.81
C ASP A 67 -3.55 -5.72 -20.33
N ARG A 68 -4.68 -5.01 -20.18
CA ARG A 68 -5.98 -5.51 -19.74
C ARG A 68 -5.95 -6.13 -18.32
N GLU A 69 -4.94 -5.83 -17.53
CA GLU A 69 -4.81 -6.32 -16.16
C GLU A 69 -5.80 -5.61 -15.22
N TYR A 70 -5.92 -4.29 -15.37
CA TYR A 70 -6.86 -3.51 -14.56
C TYR A 70 -8.17 -3.30 -15.30
N SER A 71 -9.26 -3.44 -14.54
CA SER A 71 -10.63 -3.38 -15.07
C SER A 71 -11.51 -2.49 -14.21
N MET A 72 -12.53 -1.93 -14.80
CA MET A 72 -13.53 -1.12 -14.11
C MET A 72 -14.91 -1.75 -14.23
N THR A 73 -15.66 -1.76 -13.14
CA THR A 73 -17.08 -2.11 -13.10
C THR A 73 -17.90 -0.83 -12.92
N TRP A 74 -18.89 -0.61 -13.77
CA TRP A 74 -19.76 0.56 -13.66
C TRP A 74 -20.76 0.38 -12.50
N PRO A 75 -20.78 1.27 -11.49
CA PRO A 75 -21.76 1.21 -10.41
C PRO A 75 -23.15 1.62 -10.92
N GLY A 76 -24.17 0.81 -10.68
CA GLY A 76 -25.51 1.09 -11.12
C GLY A 76 -26.44 -0.11 -10.99
N ARG A 77 -27.72 0.07 -11.36
CA ARG A 77 -28.78 -0.95 -11.19
C ARG A 77 -28.45 -2.31 -11.82
N GLY A 78 -27.69 -2.34 -12.93
CA GLY A 78 -27.27 -3.60 -13.57
C GLY A 78 -26.33 -4.39 -12.68
N THR A 79 -25.28 -3.74 -12.18
CA THR A 79 -24.31 -4.32 -11.24
C THR A 79 -24.97 -4.67 -9.92
N ASP A 80 -25.87 -3.84 -9.40
CA ASP A 80 -26.65 -4.11 -8.19
C ASP A 80 -27.40 -5.44 -8.30
N ARG A 81 -28.21 -5.63 -9.38
CA ARG A 81 -28.97 -6.87 -9.62
C ARG A 81 -28.06 -8.09 -9.81
N PHE A 82 -26.94 -7.91 -10.51
CA PHE A 82 -25.98 -8.99 -10.72
C PHE A 82 -25.40 -9.46 -9.37
N LEU A 83 -24.95 -8.52 -8.54
CA LEU A 83 -24.37 -8.82 -7.23
C LEU A 83 -25.44 -9.44 -6.30
N ASP A 84 -26.64 -8.85 -6.20
CA ASP A 84 -27.72 -9.39 -5.39
C ASP A 84 -28.04 -10.85 -5.78
N LYS A 85 -28.15 -11.14 -7.09
CA LYS A 85 -28.36 -12.50 -7.60
C LYS A 85 -27.20 -13.45 -7.27
N ALA A 86 -25.95 -12.99 -7.39
CA ALA A 86 -24.79 -13.82 -7.07
C ALA A 86 -24.73 -14.15 -5.57
N MET A 87 -25.14 -13.22 -4.72
CA MET A 87 -25.14 -13.37 -3.27
C MET A 87 -26.26 -14.28 -2.74
N THR A 88 -27.35 -14.53 -3.49
CA THR A 88 -28.42 -15.43 -3.04
C THR A 88 -27.96 -16.88 -2.77
N ARG A 89 -26.81 -17.26 -3.33
CA ARG A 89 -26.23 -18.61 -3.16
C ARG A 89 -25.18 -18.66 -2.03
N ARG A 90 -25.04 -17.57 -1.26
CA ARG A 90 -24.07 -17.43 -0.19
C ARG A 90 -24.74 -17.42 1.17
N PRO A 91 -24.01 -17.72 2.25
CA PRO A 91 -24.53 -17.50 3.61
C PRO A 91 -24.98 -16.04 3.81
N PRO A 92 -25.84 -15.78 4.80
CA PRO A 92 -26.14 -14.40 5.20
C PRO A 92 -24.88 -13.60 5.48
N VAL A 93 -24.85 -12.34 5.05
CA VAL A 93 -23.69 -11.45 5.21
C VAL A 93 -23.80 -10.70 6.52
N ASP A 94 -22.79 -10.79 7.36
CA ASP A 94 -22.73 -10.06 8.62
C ASP A 94 -22.16 -8.65 8.41
N LEU A 95 -21.17 -8.48 7.53
CA LEU A 95 -20.43 -7.25 7.34
C LEU A 95 -19.91 -7.08 5.91
N VAL A 96 -19.96 -5.87 5.41
CA VAL A 96 -19.29 -5.46 4.17
C VAL A 96 -17.99 -4.73 4.53
N HIS A 97 -16.86 -5.24 4.06
CA HIS A 97 -15.58 -4.56 4.17
C HIS A 97 -15.17 -3.98 2.81
N VAL A 98 -15.27 -2.68 2.68
CA VAL A 98 -14.84 -1.94 1.49
C VAL A 98 -13.34 -1.71 1.58
N GLN A 99 -12.60 -2.28 0.64
CA GLN A 99 -11.14 -2.11 0.46
C GLN A 99 -10.85 -1.48 -0.90
N ALA A 100 -11.58 -0.42 -1.19
CA ALA A 100 -11.61 0.25 -2.47
C ALA A 100 -11.88 1.74 -2.25
N ASP A 101 -11.33 2.59 -3.11
CA ASP A 101 -11.51 4.04 -3.01
C ASP A 101 -12.23 4.62 -4.24
N PHE A 102 -12.69 3.78 -5.19
CA PHE A 102 -13.39 4.19 -6.41
C PHE A 102 -14.67 3.38 -6.62
N TRP A 103 -14.82 2.72 -7.77
CA TRP A 103 -16.05 2.00 -8.15
C TRP A 103 -16.39 0.84 -7.22
N GLY A 104 -15.38 0.12 -6.71
CA GLY A 104 -15.59 -0.93 -5.71
C GLY A 104 -16.22 -0.38 -4.44
N ALA A 105 -15.78 0.80 -3.99
CA ALA A 105 -16.39 1.48 -2.85
C ALA A 105 -17.85 1.84 -3.11
N PHE A 106 -18.15 2.42 -4.28
CA PHE A 106 -19.54 2.77 -4.64
C PHE A 106 -20.44 1.54 -4.63
N ILE A 107 -19.97 0.42 -5.23
CA ILE A 107 -20.73 -0.83 -5.31
C ILE A 107 -20.94 -1.43 -3.92
N GLY A 108 -19.91 -1.43 -3.07
CA GLY A 108 -19.95 -1.96 -1.71
C GLY A 108 -20.92 -1.22 -0.82
N HIS A 109 -20.85 0.10 -0.79
CA HIS A 109 -21.76 0.93 -0.02
C HIS A 109 -23.22 0.78 -0.51
N ARG A 110 -23.44 0.71 -1.83
CA ARG A 110 -24.78 0.48 -2.41
C ARG A 110 -25.34 -0.88 -2.03
N TYR A 111 -24.51 -1.93 -2.05
CA TYR A 111 -24.91 -3.27 -1.63
C TYR A 111 -25.28 -3.28 -0.13
N ALA A 112 -24.41 -2.76 0.71
CA ALA A 112 -24.63 -2.68 2.15
C ALA A 112 -25.92 -1.93 2.51
N GLN A 113 -26.16 -0.76 1.88
CA GLN A 113 -27.37 0.02 2.11
C GLN A 113 -28.65 -0.74 1.73
N ARG A 114 -28.66 -1.43 0.57
CA ARG A 114 -29.85 -2.18 0.13
C ARG A 114 -30.21 -3.32 1.05
N HIS A 115 -29.22 -3.89 1.73
CA HIS A 115 -29.41 -5.05 2.61
C HIS A 115 -29.33 -4.72 4.10
N GLY A 116 -29.17 -3.45 4.48
CA GLY A 116 -29.06 -3.03 5.88
C GLY A 116 -27.84 -3.60 6.61
N ILE A 117 -26.72 -3.82 5.88
CA ILE A 117 -25.48 -4.43 6.39
C ILE A 117 -24.51 -3.31 6.78
N PRO A 118 -23.79 -3.39 7.94
CA PRO A 118 -22.79 -2.41 8.31
C PRO A 118 -21.57 -2.48 7.41
N VAL A 119 -20.87 -1.34 7.29
CA VAL A 119 -19.69 -1.19 6.45
C VAL A 119 -18.48 -0.82 7.30
N VAL A 120 -17.41 -1.58 7.17
CA VAL A 120 -16.05 -1.13 7.50
C VAL A 120 -15.38 -0.70 6.21
N HIS A 121 -14.74 0.47 6.19
CA HIS A 121 -14.07 0.99 5.00
C HIS A 121 -12.59 1.23 5.29
N THR A 122 -11.70 0.47 4.66
CA THR A 122 -10.26 0.73 4.67
C THR A 122 -9.89 1.70 3.55
N MET A 123 -9.39 2.88 3.92
CA MET A 123 -8.88 3.87 2.98
C MET A 123 -7.44 3.52 2.57
N HIS A 124 -7.21 3.29 1.28
CA HIS A 124 -5.88 2.88 0.78
C HIS A 124 -5.13 3.99 0.05
N ASN A 125 -5.82 5.00 -0.47
CA ASN A 125 -5.22 5.96 -1.39
C ASN A 125 -5.25 7.41 -0.90
N ARG A 126 -4.13 8.08 -1.06
CA ARG A 126 -4.00 9.53 -1.00
C ARG A 126 -4.54 10.14 -2.29
N VAL A 127 -5.88 10.20 -2.42
CA VAL A 127 -6.55 10.70 -3.64
C VAL A 127 -6.18 12.16 -3.93
N ASP A 128 -5.89 12.95 -2.89
CA ASP A 128 -5.43 14.33 -2.98
C ASP A 128 -4.12 14.48 -3.76
N VAL A 129 -3.10 13.69 -3.46
CA VAL A 129 -1.80 13.72 -4.13
C VAL A 129 -1.68 12.73 -5.27
N GLY A 130 -2.38 11.59 -5.21
CA GLY A 130 -2.31 10.53 -6.19
C GLY A 130 -2.77 10.99 -7.59
N ILE A 131 -3.88 11.73 -7.67
CA ILE A 131 -4.36 12.28 -8.94
C ILE A 131 -3.42 13.37 -9.47
N ALA A 132 -2.88 14.21 -8.57
CA ALA A 132 -1.92 15.25 -8.97
C ALA A 132 -0.60 14.69 -9.49
N ALA A 133 -0.16 13.53 -8.98
CA ALA A 133 1.03 12.83 -9.47
C ALA A 133 0.87 12.25 -10.88
N VAL A 134 -0.38 11.92 -11.29
CA VAL A 134 -0.68 11.29 -12.58
C VAL A 134 -1.00 12.31 -13.68
N THR A 135 -1.61 13.45 -13.33
CA THR A 135 -2.05 14.44 -14.34
C THR A 135 -1.99 15.88 -13.82
N PRO A 136 -1.53 16.83 -14.67
CA PRO A 136 -1.63 18.26 -14.35
C PRO A 136 -3.08 18.74 -14.28
N LEU A 137 -4.03 18.05 -14.90
CA LEU A 137 -5.47 18.33 -14.87
C LEU A 137 -6.16 17.75 -13.63
N HIS A 138 -5.46 17.64 -12.49
CA HIS A 138 -5.97 17.00 -11.27
C HIS A 138 -7.27 17.64 -10.74
N ARG A 139 -7.42 18.98 -10.80
CA ARG A 139 -8.62 19.68 -10.31
C ARG A 139 -9.91 19.30 -11.08
N PRO A 140 -9.97 19.39 -12.43
CA PRO A 140 -11.15 18.94 -13.17
C PRO A 140 -11.39 17.44 -13.02
N VAL A 141 -10.34 16.59 -12.97
CA VAL A 141 -10.49 15.16 -12.74
C VAL A 141 -11.14 14.89 -11.38
N LEU A 142 -10.68 15.54 -10.31
CA LEU A 142 -11.29 15.42 -8.99
C LEU A 142 -12.73 15.93 -8.95
N ALA A 143 -13.07 17.01 -9.66
CA ALA A 143 -14.44 17.51 -9.77
C ALA A 143 -15.36 16.46 -10.43
N VAL A 144 -14.91 15.83 -11.51
CA VAL A 144 -15.65 14.74 -12.19
C VAL A 144 -15.81 13.52 -11.28
N LEU A 145 -14.75 13.10 -10.59
CA LEU A 145 -14.79 11.99 -9.64
C LEU A 145 -15.78 12.25 -8.51
N ASN A 146 -15.79 13.46 -7.95
CA ASN A 146 -16.75 13.87 -6.92
C ASN A 146 -18.18 13.89 -7.44
N ALA A 147 -18.42 14.35 -8.66
CA ALA A 147 -19.73 14.33 -9.29
C ALA A 147 -20.22 12.88 -9.51
N TRP A 148 -19.34 12.01 -9.99
CA TRP A 148 -19.64 10.59 -10.18
C TRP A 148 -19.96 9.89 -8.84
N ARG A 149 -19.13 10.10 -7.81
CA ARG A 149 -19.37 9.58 -6.46
C ARG A 149 -20.74 10.00 -5.93
N ARG A 150 -21.05 11.32 -5.99
CA ARG A 150 -22.39 11.82 -5.54
C ARG A 150 -23.54 11.18 -6.28
N GLY A 151 -23.38 10.93 -7.57
CA GLY A 151 -24.38 10.22 -8.38
C GLY A 151 -24.52 8.74 -7.99
N ALA A 152 -23.39 8.05 -7.86
CA ALA A 152 -23.33 6.62 -7.55
C ALA A 152 -23.77 6.30 -6.12
N MET A 153 -23.47 7.18 -5.16
CA MET A 153 -23.78 7.01 -3.73
C MET A 153 -24.98 7.88 -3.28
N ARG A 154 -25.87 8.23 -4.19
CA ARG A 154 -27.04 9.04 -3.84
C ARG A 154 -27.88 8.36 -2.75
N GLY A 155 -28.15 9.09 -1.66
CA GLY A 155 -28.92 8.61 -0.51
C GLY A 155 -28.12 7.79 0.49
N ILE A 156 -26.79 7.74 0.34
CA ILE A 156 -25.86 7.09 1.29
C ILE A 156 -25.11 8.17 2.05
N GLY A 157 -25.44 8.36 3.33
CA GLY A 157 -24.82 9.35 4.20
C GLY A 157 -24.86 10.80 3.68
N ASP A 158 -23.97 11.66 4.21
CA ASP A 158 -23.83 13.04 3.73
C ASP A 158 -23.06 13.06 2.38
N PRO A 159 -23.59 13.70 1.33
CA PRO A 159 -22.98 13.69 0.01
C PRO A 159 -21.66 14.46 -0.11
N ALA A 160 -21.14 15.12 0.91
CA ALA A 160 -19.92 15.93 0.89
C ALA A 160 -19.76 16.77 -0.40
N ARG A 161 -20.03 18.09 -0.34
CA ARG A 161 -20.23 18.94 -1.54
C ARG A 161 -18.95 19.44 -2.21
N GLY A 162 -17.78 19.29 -1.59
CA GLY A 162 -16.50 19.70 -2.17
C GLY A 162 -16.12 18.98 -3.46
N VAL A 163 -15.04 19.44 -4.11
CA VAL A 163 -14.55 18.92 -5.41
C VAL A 163 -13.08 18.48 -5.34
N ASP A 164 -12.47 18.50 -4.17
CA ASP A 164 -11.09 18.07 -3.90
C ASP A 164 -11.01 16.60 -3.46
N GLY A 165 -9.78 16.09 -3.24
CA GLY A 165 -9.53 14.72 -2.85
C GLY A 165 -10.08 14.37 -1.46
N TRP A 166 -10.02 15.31 -0.51
CA TRP A 166 -10.53 15.08 0.85
C TRP A 166 -12.05 15.03 0.88
N SER A 167 -12.72 15.89 0.13
CA SER A 167 -14.18 15.84 -0.07
C SER A 167 -14.61 14.53 -0.73
N PHE A 168 -13.79 13.99 -1.63
CA PHE A 168 -14.03 12.68 -2.25
C PHE A 168 -13.99 11.58 -1.19
N LEU A 169 -12.94 11.50 -0.38
CA LEU A 169 -12.79 10.51 0.69
C LEU A 169 -13.87 10.67 1.76
N ARG A 170 -14.19 11.90 2.19
CA ARG A 170 -15.30 12.18 3.14
C ARG A 170 -16.61 11.61 2.64
N GLY A 171 -16.92 11.80 1.38
CA GLY A 171 -18.15 11.26 0.82
C GLY A 171 -18.16 9.74 0.65
N LEU A 172 -17.00 9.10 0.55
CA LEU A 172 -16.92 7.63 0.63
C LEU A 172 -17.15 7.14 2.05
N ALA A 173 -16.55 7.79 3.04
CA ALA A 173 -16.70 7.45 4.46
C ALA A 173 -18.13 7.63 4.98
N ALA A 174 -18.94 8.48 4.37
CA ALA A 174 -20.26 8.86 4.84
C ALA A 174 -21.25 7.69 5.03
N GLY A 175 -21.01 6.56 4.38
CA GLY A 175 -21.82 5.34 4.53
C GLY A 175 -21.17 4.26 5.42
N ALA A 176 -20.01 4.55 6.02
CA ALA A 176 -19.27 3.59 6.83
C ALA A 176 -19.71 3.62 8.31
N SER A 177 -19.73 2.45 8.94
CA SER A 177 -19.89 2.29 10.40
C SER A 177 -18.53 2.45 11.12
N ALA A 178 -17.42 2.11 10.46
CA ALA A 178 -16.07 2.37 10.90
C ALA A 178 -15.16 2.63 9.68
N VAL A 179 -14.12 3.43 9.86
CA VAL A 179 -13.07 3.67 8.86
C VAL A 179 -11.74 3.23 9.43
N THR A 180 -10.95 2.55 8.61
CA THR A 180 -9.59 2.14 8.96
C THR A 180 -8.59 2.72 7.98
N ALA A 181 -7.35 2.90 8.43
CA ALA A 181 -6.23 3.36 7.61
C ALA A 181 -4.98 2.52 7.90
N PRO A 182 -4.07 2.35 6.91
CA PRO A 182 -2.91 1.49 7.06
C PRO A 182 -1.73 2.15 7.79
N SER A 183 -1.91 3.32 8.39
CA SER A 183 -0.89 3.99 9.21
C SER A 183 -1.45 5.07 10.10
N THR A 184 -0.73 5.39 11.16
CA THR A 184 -1.08 6.45 12.11
C THR A 184 -1.09 7.83 11.45
N HIS A 185 -0.11 8.12 10.59
CA HIS A 185 -0.04 9.40 9.92
C HIS A 185 -1.18 9.60 8.90
N PHE A 186 -1.60 8.54 8.20
CA PHE A 186 -2.73 8.64 7.27
C PHE A 186 -4.06 8.73 8.03
N ALA A 187 -4.24 7.97 9.11
CA ALA A 187 -5.42 8.08 9.97
C ALA A 187 -5.59 9.50 10.51
N ARG A 188 -4.53 10.10 11.06
CA ARG A 188 -4.54 11.50 11.53
C ARG A 188 -4.92 12.49 10.42
N ARG A 189 -4.42 12.30 9.20
CA ARG A 189 -4.79 13.16 8.06
C ARG A 189 -6.27 13.02 7.69
N LEU A 190 -6.82 11.80 7.72
CA LEU A 190 -8.25 11.57 7.49
C LEU A 190 -9.10 12.30 8.55
N GLU A 191 -8.71 12.22 9.82
CA GLU A 191 -9.37 12.91 10.93
C GLU A 191 -9.25 14.44 10.81
N GLN A 192 -8.04 14.96 10.55
CA GLN A 192 -7.77 16.41 10.37
C GLN A 192 -8.54 17.05 9.22
N HIS A 193 -8.88 16.27 8.20
CA HIS A 193 -9.69 16.70 7.07
C HIS A 193 -11.17 16.31 7.20
N ASP A 194 -11.63 15.95 8.39
CA ASP A 194 -13.01 15.58 8.70
C ASP A 194 -13.56 14.46 7.79
N VAL A 195 -12.70 13.56 7.33
CA VAL A 195 -13.15 12.41 6.51
C VAL A 195 -13.98 11.47 7.38
N PHE A 196 -13.50 11.18 8.59
CA PHE A 196 -14.22 10.42 9.59
C PHE A 196 -13.78 10.84 11.01
N PRO A 197 -14.68 10.83 12.01
CA PRO A 197 -14.37 11.36 13.36
C PRO A 197 -13.25 10.62 14.09
N ARG A 198 -13.14 9.30 13.88
CA ARG A 198 -12.11 8.43 14.47
C ARG A 198 -11.76 7.33 13.49
N VAL A 199 -10.51 7.26 13.11
CA VAL A 199 -9.99 6.27 12.17
C VAL A 199 -9.13 5.25 12.91
N ASP A 200 -9.48 3.97 12.80
CA ASP A 200 -8.71 2.89 13.40
C ASP A 200 -7.46 2.59 12.53
N VAL A 201 -6.30 2.47 13.19
CA VAL A 201 -5.04 2.15 12.50
C VAL A 201 -4.87 0.65 12.41
N ILE A 202 -4.96 0.11 11.20
CA ILE A 202 -4.72 -1.32 10.93
C ILE A 202 -3.69 -1.42 9.81
N TRP A 203 -2.44 -1.68 10.15
CA TRP A 203 -1.37 -1.85 9.16
C TRP A 203 -1.68 -3.00 8.18
N ASN A 204 -1.20 -2.90 6.96
CA ASN A 204 -1.06 -4.09 6.12
C ASN A 204 0.06 -4.94 6.71
N GLY A 205 -0.08 -6.26 6.68
CA GLY A 205 0.85 -7.18 7.32
C GLY A 205 1.74 -7.94 6.33
N ILE A 206 2.67 -8.70 6.87
CA ILE A 206 3.45 -9.73 6.17
C ILE A 206 2.89 -11.11 6.49
N ASP A 207 2.91 -12.02 5.52
CA ASP A 207 2.56 -13.42 5.72
C ASP A 207 3.46 -14.07 6.77
N ASP A 208 2.87 -14.60 7.84
CA ASP A 208 3.58 -15.20 8.98
C ASP A 208 4.45 -16.40 8.54
N ASP A 209 3.91 -17.26 7.68
CA ASP A 209 4.60 -18.48 7.24
C ASP A 209 5.77 -18.12 6.31
N LEU A 210 5.54 -17.19 5.39
CA LEU A 210 6.57 -16.72 4.47
C LEU A 210 7.68 -15.97 5.20
N ARG A 211 7.33 -15.15 6.22
CA ARG A 211 8.30 -14.53 7.11
C ARG A 211 9.17 -15.58 7.80
N ALA A 212 8.56 -16.59 8.41
CA ALA A 212 9.28 -17.65 9.11
C ALA A 212 10.22 -18.41 8.16
N GLN A 213 9.76 -18.76 6.95
CA GLN A 213 10.57 -19.40 5.92
C GLN A 213 11.76 -18.53 5.51
N THR A 214 11.53 -17.24 5.26
CA THR A 214 12.58 -16.29 4.86
C THR A 214 13.65 -16.15 5.94
N LEU A 215 13.23 -16.05 7.22
CA LEU A 215 14.17 -15.96 8.35
C LEU A 215 14.95 -17.26 8.54
N ALA A 216 14.32 -18.43 8.38
CA ALA A 216 14.99 -19.73 8.47
C ALA A 216 16.02 -19.96 7.34
N ALA A 217 15.77 -19.40 6.17
CA ALA A 217 16.69 -19.47 5.02
C ALA A 217 17.84 -18.45 5.09
N ARG A 218 17.77 -17.48 6.00
CA ARG A 218 18.82 -16.45 6.15
C ARG A 218 20.11 -17.10 6.65
N PRO A 219 21.28 -16.84 6.00
CA PRO A 219 22.56 -17.31 6.52
C PRO A 219 22.83 -16.82 7.94
N SER A 220 23.34 -17.70 8.80
CA SER A 220 23.62 -17.40 10.22
C SER A 220 24.73 -16.38 10.44
N ALA A 221 25.63 -16.24 9.46
CA ALA A 221 26.68 -15.23 9.45
C ALA A 221 26.73 -14.55 8.07
N ARG A 222 26.95 -13.24 8.10
CA ARG A 222 27.20 -12.47 6.90
C ARG A 222 28.66 -12.63 6.48
N GLU A 223 28.91 -12.90 5.21
CA GLU A 223 30.24 -12.79 4.63
C GLU A 223 30.73 -11.33 4.69
N PRO A 224 31.95 -11.07 5.19
CA PRO A 224 32.52 -9.73 5.12
C PRO A 224 32.56 -9.21 3.69
N GLY A 225 32.16 -7.99 3.48
CA GLY A 225 32.11 -7.42 2.13
C GLY A 225 31.62 -5.98 2.12
N ARG A 226 31.43 -5.45 0.91
CA ARG A 226 30.88 -4.12 0.69
C ARG A 226 29.46 -4.03 1.27
N PRO A 227 29.02 -2.88 1.86
CA PRO A 227 27.64 -2.66 2.28
C PRO A 227 26.66 -2.89 1.12
N ARG A 228 25.59 -3.63 1.37
CA ARG A 228 24.58 -3.97 0.36
C ARG A 228 23.29 -3.20 0.62
N PHE A 229 23.04 -2.20 -0.20
CA PHE A 229 21.81 -1.44 -0.20
C PHE A 229 20.78 -2.06 -1.14
N LEU A 230 19.51 -1.96 -0.77
CA LEU A 230 18.37 -2.41 -1.56
C LEU A 230 17.37 -1.29 -1.74
N TRP A 231 17.01 -1.01 -2.97
CA TRP A 231 15.84 -0.18 -3.29
C TRP A 231 14.80 -1.02 -4.03
N LEU A 232 13.52 -0.89 -3.65
CA LEU A 232 12.45 -1.60 -4.36
C LEU A 232 11.20 -0.75 -4.53
N GLY A 233 10.59 -0.84 -5.73
CA GLY A 233 9.38 -0.11 -6.04
C GLY A 233 9.12 0.04 -7.54
N ARG A 234 8.03 0.73 -7.86
CA ARG A 234 7.81 1.21 -9.22
C ARG A 234 8.82 2.30 -9.55
N MET A 235 9.40 2.26 -10.73
CA MET A 235 10.31 3.31 -11.21
C MET A 235 9.47 4.46 -11.79
N SER A 236 8.85 5.23 -10.88
CA SER A 236 7.95 6.36 -11.15
C SER A 236 8.33 7.57 -10.28
N PRO A 237 7.96 8.79 -10.67
CA PRO A 237 8.45 10.03 -10.03
C PRO A 237 8.20 10.09 -8.52
N GLU A 238 7.05 9.63 -8.04
CA GLU A 238 6.66 9.63 -6.64
C GLU A 238 7.52 8.73 -5.75
N LYS A 239 8.14 7.69 -6.34
CA LYS A 239 9.08 6.79 -5.65
C LYS A 239 10.51 7.33 -5.57
N ARG A 240 10.79 8.44 -6.27
CA ARG A 240 12.04 9.22 -6.18
C ARG A 240 13.31 8.41 -6.41
N LEU A 241 13.26 7.41 -7.33
CA LEU A 241 14.44 6.60 -7.67
C LEU A 241 15.58 7.46 -8.25
N LEU A 242 15.29 8.40 -9.16
CA LEU A 242 16.34 9.19 -9.80
C LEU A 242 17.09 10.08 -8.79
N PRO A 243 16.45 10.88 -7.93
CA PRO A 243 17.13 11.62 -6.86
C PRO A 243 17.94 10.71 -5.91
N PHE A 244 17.44 9.51 -5.63
CA PHE A 244 18.20 8.54 -4.82
C PHE A 244 19.49 8.11 -5.51
N LEU A 245 19.44 7.77 -6.79
CA LEU A 245 20.64 7.37 -7.53
C LEU A 245 21.65 8.50 -7.66
N GLU A 246 21.20 9.74 -7.85
CA GLU A 246 22.06 10.92 -7.82
C GLU A 246 22.72 11.08 -6.44
N ALA A 247 21.99 10.88 -5.34
CA ALA A 247 22.53 10.90 -3.99
C ALA A 247 23.52 9.75 -3.72
N PHE A 248 23.23 8.55 -4.21
CA PHE A 248 24.10 7.38 -4.08
C PHE A 248 25.45 7.61 -4.80
N VAL A 249 25.40 8.13 -6.03
CA VAL A 249 26.62 8.53 -6.78
C VAL A 249 27.38 9.64 -6.05
N ALA A 250 26.69 10.68 -5.57
CA ALA A 250 27.29 11.78 -4.83
C ALA A 250 27.85 11.36 -3.46
N ALA A 251 27.32 10.30 -2.86
CA ALA A 251 27.84 9.74 -1.61
C ALA A 251 29.26 9.18 -1.78
N GLY A 252 29.64 8.68 -2.96
CA GLY A 252 30.98 8.17 -3.28
C GLY A 252 31.40 6.98 -2.40
N ILE A 253 30.44 6.18 -1.93
CA ILE A 253 30.67 5.02 -1.05
C ILE A 253 31.04 3.77 -1.86
N ASP A 254 31.92 2.95 -1.33
CA ASP A 254 32.20 1.62 -1.87
C ASP A 254 31.15 0.63 -1.35
N ALA A 255 30.03 0.54 -2.08
CA ALA A 255 28.87 -0.25 -1.71
C ALA A 255 28.22 -0.92 -2.93
N GLU A 256 27.44 -1.96 -2.68
CA GLU A 256 26.57 -2.59 -3.67
C GLU A 256 25.15 -2.02 -3.53
N LEU A 257 24.48 -1.84 -4.68
CA LEU A 257 23.10 -1.42 -4.73
C LEU A 257 22.29 -2.33 -5.65
N GLU A 258 21.31 -3.01 -5.11
CA GLU A 258 20.32 -3.75 -5.91
C GLU A 258 19.03 -2.93 -6.04
N ILE A 259 18.50 -2.85 -7.27
CA ILE A 259 17.27 -2.12 -7.60
C ILE A 259 16.25 -3.11 -8.13
N ILE A 260 15.15 -3.32 -7.37
CA ILE A 260 14.08 -4.25 -7.70
C ILE A 260 12.86 -3.47 -8.17
N GLY A 261 12.29 -3.91 -9.30
CA GLY A 261 11.07 -3.36 -9.85
C GLY A 261 11.21 -2.94 -11.32
N GLY A 262 10.32 -2.08 -11.75
CA GLY A 262 10.29 -1.59 -13.13
C GLY A 262 9.39 -0.37 -13.28
N GLY A 263 9.48 0.30 -14.41
CA GLY A 263 8.67 1.48 -14.69
C GLY A 263 9.32 2.42 -15.69
N GLY A 264 8.65 3.53 -15.98
CA GLY A 264 9.05 4.45 -17.05
C GLY A 264 10.38 5.17 -16.83
N GLN A 265 10.89 5.22 -15.59
CA GLN A 265 12.17 5.87 -15.29
C GLN A 265 13.41 4.96 -15.42
N ARG A 266 13.24 3.68 -15.82
CA ARG A 266 14.35 2.72 -15.87
C ARG A 266 15.53 3.21 -16.71
N ALA A 267 15.30 3.65 -17.93
CA ALA A 267 16.37 4.12 -18.81
C ALA A 267 17.12 5.35 -18.26
N ALA A 268 16.41 6.26 -17.60
CA ALA A 268 17.01 7.41 -16.93
C ALA A 268 17.85 6.97 -15.72
N ALA A 269 17.36 6.02 -14.93
CA ALA A 269 18.05 5.45 -13.78
C ALA A 269 19.37 4.77 -14.21
N GLU A 270 19.35 3.92 -15.25
CA GLU A 270 20.54 3.26 -15.81
C GLU A 270 21.56 4.27 -16.33
N LYS A 271 21.11 5.42 -16.85
CA LYS A 271 21.99 6.49 -17.30
C LYS A 271 22.75 7.15 -16.15
N ILE A 272 22.10 7.40 -14.99
CA ILE A 272 22.71 8.04 -13.82
C ILE A 272 23.85 7.18 -13.27
N VAL A 273 23.64 5.86 -13.18
CA VAL A 273 24.62 4.93 -12.57
C VAL A 273 25.54 4.27 -13.59
N ARG A 274 25.62 4.80 -14.79
CA ARG A 274 26.51 4.25 -15.84
C ARG A 274 27.97 4.31 -15.39
N GLY A 275 28.64 3.15 -15.39
CA GLY A 275 30.02 3.01 -14.93
C GLY A 275 30.19 2.73 -13.44
N HIS A 276 29.08 2.54 -12.70
CA HIS A 276 29.11 2.08 -11.31
C HIS A 276 28.91 0.56 -11.26
N ASP A 277 30.00 -0.21 -11.14
CA ASP A 277 29.97 -1.68 -11.19
C ASP A 277 29.20 -2.33 -10.02
N GLY A 278 29.02 -1.61 -8.91
CA GLY A 278 28.27 -2.07 -7.75
C GLY A 278 26.74 -1.96 -7.88
N VAL A 279 26.20 -1.41 -9.00
CA VAL A 279 24.75 -1.18 -9.15
C VAL A 279 24.12 -2.20 -10.09
N ARG A 280 23.09 -2.91 -9.59
CA ARG A 280 22.38 -3.95 -10.33
C ARG A 280 20.87 -3.71 -10.38
N PHE A 281 20.28 -3.86 -11.56
CA PHE A 281 18.83 -3.85 -11.77
C PHE A 281 18.31 -5.29 -11.89
N ALA A 282 17.65 -5.78 -10.86
CA ALA A 282 17.12 -7.15 -10.80
C ALA A 282 15.81 -7.33 -11.60
N GLY A 283 15.16 -6.24 -12.01
CA GLY A 283 13.83 -6.30 -12.61
C GLY A 283 12.73 -6.62 -11.58
N ARG A 284 11.62 -7.19 -12.05
CA ARG A 284 10.50 -7.57 -11.17
C ARG A 284 10.75 -8.96 -10.61
N LEU A 285 10.61 -9.11 -9.31
CA LEU A 285 10.69 -10.38 -8.58
C LEU A 285 9.32 -10.79 -8.05
N THR A 286 9.16 -12.06 -7.72
CA THR A 286 8.01 -12.55 -6.95
C THR A 286 8.08 -12.04 -5.51
N TYR A 287 6.96 -12.07 -4.79
CA TYR A 287 6.93 -11.59 -3.40
C TYR A 287 7.89 -12.39 -2.49
N PRO A 288 7.94 -13.74 -2.50
CA PRO A 288 8.95 -14.49 -1.75
C PRO A 288 10.38 -14.08 -2.08
N GLN A 289 10.73 -13.99 -3.38
CA GLN A 289 12.07 -13.56 -3.80
C GLN A 289 12.40 -12.14 -3.31
N THR A 290 11.40 -11.25 -3.27
CA THR A 290 11.59 -9.89 -2.75
C THR A 290 11.95 -9.91 -1.26
N LEU A 291 11.23 -10.71 -0.45
CA LEU A 291 11.54 -10.85 0.98
C LEU A 291 12.92 -11.47 1.22
N GLU A 292 13.33 -12.46 0.42
CA GLU A 292 14.69 -13.01 0.47
C GLU A 292 15.75 -11.94 0.20
N ARG A 293 15.52 -11.04 -0.78
CA ARG A 293 16.44 -9.94 -1.08
C ARG A 293 16.48 -8.90 0.05
N ILE A 294 15.32 -8.59 0.65
CA ILE A 294 15.26 -7.70 1.82
C ILE A 294 16.05 -8.32 2.98
N ALA A 295 15.83 -9.60 3.30
CA ALA A 295 16.52 -10.29 4.38
C ALA A 295 18.06 -10.42 4.15
N ALA A 296 18.50 -10.42 2.89
CA ALA A 296 19.91 -10.51 2.51
C ALA A 296 20.60 -9.15 2.42
N ALA A 297 19.87 -8.04 2.37
CA ALA A 297 20.44 -6.70 2.32
C ALA A 297 20.93 -6.24 3.70
N ASP A 298 21.84 -5.27 3.73
CA ASP A 298 22.32 -4.64 4.96
C ASP A 298 21.51 -3.38 5.30
N ALA A 299 20.90 -2.76 4.29
CA ALA A 299 19.97 -1.67 4.45
C ALA A 299 18.95 -1.62 3.31
N LEU A 300 17.69 -1.43 3.64
CA LEU A 300 16.66 -1.00 2.68
C LEU A 300 16.71 0.52 2.54
N VAL A 301 16.45 1.06 1.34
CA VAL A 301 16.32 2.52 1.13
C VAL A 301 14.92 2.86 0.68
N GLN A 302 14.18 3.64 1.49
CA GLN A 302 12.86 4.17 1.19
C GLN A 302 12.97 5.66 0.84
N THR A 303 12.54 6.04 -0.35
CA THR A 303 12.82 7.38 -0.91
C THR A 303 11.59 8.23 -1.23
N SER A 304 10.38 7.66 -1.20
CA SER A 304 9.12 8.42 -1.30
C SER A 304 9.00 9.40 -0.13
N ILE A 305 8.42 10.58 -0.37
CA ILE A 305 8.17 11.58 0.68
C ILE A 305 6.73 12.06 0.55
N GLY A 306 5.93 11.90 1.62
CA GLY A 306 4.56 12.38 1.72
C GLY A 306 3.55 11.74 0.77
N PHE A 307 3.93 10.67 0.09
CA PHE A 307 3.10 9.96 -0.90
C PHE A 307 2.46 8.69 -0.33
N GLU A 308 3.20 7.95 0.48
CA GLU A 308 2.78 6.64 0.97
C GLU A 308 1.65 6.76 2.00
N THR A 309 0.71 5.83 1.94
CA THR A 309 -0.29 5.65 3.01
C THR A 309 0.24 4.80 4.15
N GLN A 310 1.16 3.87 3.88
CA GLN A 310 1.93 3.13 4.86
C GLN A 310 3.40 3.02 4.45
N GLY A 311 3.66 2.60 3.19
CA GLY A 311 5.00 2.23 2.74
C GLY A 311 5.42 0.88 3.31
N MET A 312 4.84 -0.22 2.82
CA MET A 312 5.00 -1.58 3.38
C MET A 312 6.46 -2.03 3.47
N THR A 313 7.30 -1.67 2.50
CA THR A 313 8.67 -2.22 2.38
C THR A 313 9.58 -1.96 3.57
N PRO A 314 9.60 -0.78 4.23
CA PRO A 314 10.35 -0.59 5.47
C PRO A 314 9.86 -1.47 6.63
N PHE A 315 8.57 -1.75 6.71
CA PHE A 315 8.01 -2.64 7.73
C PHE A 315 8.36 -4.10 7.44
N GLU A 316 8.35 -4.52 6.18
CA GLU A 316 8.85 -5.83 5.75
C GLU A 316 10.34 -5.98 6.12
N ALA A 317 11.15 -4.95 5.86
CA ALA A 317 12.55 -4.93 6.22
C ALA A 317 12.74 -5.04 7.75
N ALA A 318 12.03 -4.23 8.54
CA ALA A 318 12.09 -4.28 10.00
C ALA A 318 11.71 -5.67 10.52
N THR A 319 10.66 -6.27 9.95
CA THR A 319 10.17 -7.62 10.32
C THR A 319 11.18 -8.73 10.00
N LEU A 320 12.01 -8.52 8.99
CA LEU A 320 13.10 -9.42 8.59
C LEU A 320 14.45 -9.08 9.24
N GLY A 321 14.48 -8.09 10.14
CA GLY A 321 15.69 -7.66 10.85
C GLY A 321 16.66 -6.84 10.00
N THR A 322 16.17 -6.23 8.90
CA THR A 322 16.97 -5.37 8.02
C THR A 322 16.67 -3.91 8.33
N PRO A 323 17.66 -3.10 8.74
CA PRO A 323 17.49 -1.67 8.98
C PRO A 323 17.20 -0.91 7.68
N SER A 324 16.69 0.33 7.80
CA SER A 324 16.29 1.10 6.64
C SER A 324 16.80 2.54 6.66
N VAL A 325 17.19 3.07 5.50
CA VAL A 325 17.38 4.50 5.27
C VAL A 325 16.03 5.08 4.84
N ILE A 326 15.47 6.02 5.61
CA ILE A 326 14.10 6.51 5.43
C ILE A 326 14.09 8.01 5.13
N CYS A 327 13.55 8.39 3.96
CA CYS A 327 13.38 9.79 3.56
C CYS A 327 12.06 10.41 4.05
N ASP A 328 11.05 9.60 4.38
CA ASP A 328 9.74 10.07 4.82
C ASP A 328 9.69 10.15 6.35
N PRO A 329 9.53 11.35 6.95
CA PRO A 329 9.50 11.49 8.40
C PRO A 329 8.29 10.81 9.06
N ASP A 330 7.15 10.72 8.37
CA ASP A 330 5.97 10.03 8.89
C ASP A 330 6.22 8.51 9.02
N ILE A 331 6.87 7.91 8.01
CA ILE A 331 7.26 6.50 8.04
C ILE A 331 8.34 6.24 9.09
N ALA A 332 9.34 7.12 9.19
CA ALA A 332 10.39 7.00 10.22
C ALA A 332 9.81 7.04 11.64
N ALA A 333 8.86 7.95 11.90
CA ALA A 333 8.17 8.05 13.17
C ALA A 333 7.31 6.80 13.47
N GLU A 334 6.66 6.22 12.47
CA GLU A 334 5.83 5.01 12.61
C GLU A 334 6.66 3.77 12.93
N LEU A 335 7.87 3.63 12.34
CA LEU A 335 8.82 2.55 12.63
C LEU A 335 9.49 2.69 14.01
N GLY A 336 9.68 3.89 14.50
CA GLY A 336 10.22 4.19 15.83
C GLY A 336 11.70 3.87 16.03
N GLY A 337 12.33 3.02 15.22
CA GLY A 337 13.74 2.66 15.32
C GLY A 337 14.20 1.66 14.27
N GLY A 338 15.47 1.24 14.34
CA GLY A 338 16.07 0.35 13.34
C GLY A 338 16.27 1.03 11.98
N LEU A 339 16.57 2.34 11.99
CA LEU A 339 16.63 3.12 10.76
C LEU A 339 17.63 4.29 10.87
N TRP A 340 18.07 4.76 9.72
CA TRP A 340 18.71 6.05 9.53
C TRP A 340 17.67 7.00 8.92
N ALA A 341 17.18 7.95 9.71
CA ALA A 341 16.26 8.97 9.22
C ALA A 341 17.05 10.03 8.44
N VAL A 342 16.62 10.28 7.19
CA VAL A 342 17.18 11.39 6.40
C VAL A 342 16.64 12.71 6.97
N PRO A 343 17.51 13.66 7.39
CA PRO A 343 17.07 14.91 7.95
C PRO A 343 16.16 15.69 6.97
N ASP A 344 15.13 16.33 7.51
CA ASP A 344 14.28 17.22 6.70
C ASP A 344 15.12 18.39 6.17
N ALA A 345 14.96 18.69 4.89
CA ALA A 345 15.71 19.76 4.21
C ALA A 345 15.27 21.18 4.61
N GLY A 346 14.29 21.28 5.53
CA GLY A 346 13.78 22.53 6.09
C GLY A 346 12.62 23.14 5.29
N ALA A 347 11.61 23.61 6.00
CA ALA A 347 10.36 24.15 5.45
C ALA A 347 10.53 25.48 4.67
N THR A 348 11.69 26.14 4.77
CA THR A 348 11.95 27.43 4.12
C THR A 348 12.50 27.33 2.71
N ALA A 349 13.05 26.18 2.31
CA ALA A 349 13.54 25.94 0.96
C ALA A 349 12.41 25.49 0.03
N SER A 350 12.48 25.87 -1.24
CA SER A 350 11.49 25.46 -2.25
C SER A 350 12.14 25.18 -3.60
N GLY A 351 11.43 24.44 -4.43
CA GLY A 351 11.87 24.14 -5.79
C GLY A 351 13.22 23.42 -5.86
N ARG A 352 14.12 23.91 -6.70
CA ARG A 352 15.45 23.31 -6.93
C ARG A 352 16.33 23.30 -5.69
N GLU A 353 16.25 24.32 -4.85
CA GLU A 353 17.05 24.40 -3.61
C GLU A 353 16.64 23.31 -2.63
N LEU A 354 15.34 23.08 -2.44
CA LEU A 354 14.83 22.01 -1.61
C LEU A 354 15.31 20.62 -2.09
N GLU A 355 15.24 20.37 -3.39
CA GLU A 355 15.72 19.11 -3.96
C GLU A 355 17.23 18.93 -3.80
N ALA A 356 18.03 19.96 -3.98
CA ALA A 356 19.47 19.91 -3.75
C ALA A 356 19.81 19.60 -2.27
N ARG A 357 19.11 20.22 -1.33
CA ARG A 357 19.27 19.95 0.12
C ARG A 357 18.87 18.51 0.47
N ARG A 358 17.76 18.00 -0.07
CA ARG A 358 17.31 16.62 0.11
C ARG A 358 18.33 15.61 -0.42
N LEU A 359 18.90 15.89 -1.60
CA LEU A 359 19.94 15.05 -2.19
C LEU A 359 21.18 15.01 -1.31
N ALA A 360 21.65 16.18 -0.84
CA ALA A 360 22.82 16.27 0.03
C ALA A 360 22.58 15.54 1.37
N ALA A 361 21.42 15.72 2.00
CA ALA A 361 21.06 15.05 3.24
C ALA A 361 21.01 13.53 3.06
N LEU A 362 20.42 13.04 1.95
CA LEU A 362 20.35 11.61 1.65
C LEU A 362 21.76 11.04 1.40
N ALA A 363 22.62 11.74 0.63
CA ALA A 363 24.01 11.31 0.38
C ALA A 363 24.80 11.18 1.68
N GLU A 364 24.66 12.13 2.62
CA GLU A 364 25.30 12.07 3.93
C GLU A 364 24.77 10.90 4.77
N THR A 365 23.45 10.69 4.79
CA THR A 365 22.84 9.56 5.50
C THR A 365 23.30 8.21 4.92
N LEU A 366 23.48 8.11 3.59
CA LEU A 366 24.04 6.91 2.96
C LEU A 366 25.50 6.65 3.36
N ARG A 367 26.33 7.70 3.52
CA ARG A 367 27.71 7.56 4.03
C ARG A 367 27.71 7.06 5.48
N LEU A 368 26.87 7.64 6.32
CA LEU A 368 26.70 7.18 7.71
C LEU A 368 26.27 5.72 7.76
N ALA A 369 25.23 5.35 7.00
CA ALA A 369 24.74 3.98 6.96
C ALA A 369 25.82 2.99 6.48
N ALA A 370 26.59 3.33 5.44
CA ALA A 370 27.69 2.50 4.96
C ALA A 370 28.78 2.33 6.02
N SER A 371 29.13 3.41 6.73
CA SER A 371 30.09 3.38 7.84
C SER A 371 29.64 2.50 8.99
N ASP A 372 28.37 2.66 9.45
CA ASP A 372 27.80 1.88 10.55
C ASP A 372 27.71 0.39 10.18
N ILE A 373 27.32 0.08 8.93
CA ILE A 373 27.27 -1.30 8.44
C ILE A 373 28.66 -1.93 8.46
N ALA A 374 29.67 -1.21 7.98
CA ALA A 374 31.06 -1.69 7.98
C ALA A 374 31.62 -1.88 9.39
N ALA A 375 31.22 -1.02 10.34
CA ALA A 375 31.61 -1.08 11.74
C ALA A 375 30.78 -2.11 12.57
N GLY A 376 29.71 -2.68 12.02
CA GLY A 376 28.81 -3.56 12.78
C GLY A 376 27.93 -2.83 13.80
N THR A 377 27.72 -1.53 13.62
CA THR A 377 26.95 -0.65 14.52
C THR A 377 25.62 -0.21 13.89
N ALA A 378 25.17 -0.89 12.83
CA ALA A 378 23.90 -0.60 12.18
C ALA A 378 22.72 -0.68 13.18
N PRO A 379 21.73 0.22 13.10
CA PRO A 379 20.60 0.23 14.01
C PRO A 379 19.77 -1.06 13.85
N THR A 380 19.30 -1.59 14.97
CA THR A 380 18.48 -2.82 14.99
C THR A 380 17.01 -2.46 14.95
N PRO A 381 16.22 -3.05 14.05
CA PRO A 381 14.77 -2.87 14.00
C PRO A 381 14.07 -3.22 15.32
N VAL A 382 13.01 -2.49 15.64
CA VAL A 382 12.23 -2.64 16.88
C VAL A 382 11.43 -3.94 16.85
N PRO A 383 11.62 -4.87 17.82
CA PRO A 383 10.93 -6.15 17.81
C PRO A 383 9.39 -6.04 17.84
N GLU A 384 8.86 -5.04 18.54
CA GLU A 384 7.43 -4.78 18.67
C GLU A 384 6.79 -4.47 17.30
N VAL A 385 7.52 -3.75 16.43
CA VAL A 385 7.09 -3.50 15.05
C VAL A 385 7.03 -4.80 14.26
N ALA A 386 8.03 -5.66 14.41
CA ALA A 386 8.09 -6.95 13.73
C ALA A 386 6.91 -7.86 14.11
N GLU A 387 6.53 -7.91 15.38
CA GLU A 387 5.38 -8.69 15.86
C GLU A 387 4.04 -8.03 15.47
N ALA A 388 3.97 -6.71 15.60
CA ALA A 388 2.77 -5.97 15.21
C ALA A 388 2.49 -6.05 13.71
N PHE A 389 3.50 -6.18 12.83
CA PHE A 389 3.35 -6.23 11.38
C PHE A 389 3.00 -7.64 10.85
N ARG A 390 2.94 -8.68 11.68
CA ARG A 390 2.48 -10.01 11.27
C ARG A 390 1.03 -9.97 10.82
N GLN A 391 0.71 -10.69 9.75
CA GLN A 391 -0.66 -10.71 9.24
C GLN A 391 -1.66 -11.28 10.25
N SER A 392 -1.26 -12.27 11.05
CA SER A 392 -2.08 -12.78 12.16
C SER A 392 -2.46 -11.70 13.16
N SER A 393 -1.50 -10.86 13.57
CA SER A 393 -1.74 -9.72 14.49
C SER A 393 -2.66 -8.67 13.85
N ARG A 394 -2.48 -8.38 12.56
CA ARG A 394 -3.33 -7.40 11.84
C ARG A 394 -4.74 -7.92 11.65
N THR A 395 -4.88 -9.22 11.37
CA THR A 395 -6.19 -9.86 11.23
C THR A 395 -6.94 -9.85 12.55
N ALA A 396 -6.27 -10.16 13.69
CA ALA A 396 -6.90 -10.07 15.01
C ALA A 396 -7.40 -8.65 15.31
N ALA A 397 -6.56 -7.63 15.07
CA ALA A 397 -6.96 -6.22 15.25
C ALA A 397 -8.12 -5.81 14.34
N MET A 398 -8.19 -6.31 13.12
CA MET A 398 -9.32 -6.05 12.21
C MET A 398 -10.61 -6.76 12.69
N VAL A 399 -10.50 -7.97 13.23
CA VAL A 399 -11.65 -8.69 13.82
C VAL A 399 -12.23 -7.91 14.99
N GLU A 400 -11.42 -7.30 15.85
CA GLU A 400 -11.89 -6.42 16.91
C GLU A 400 -12.73 -5.23 16.39
N VAL A 401 -12.31 -4.64 15.25
CA VAL A 401 -13.10 -3.59 14.57
C VAL A 401 -14.44 -4.15 14.10
N TYR A 402 -14.46 -5.34 13.48
CA TYR A 402 -15.70 -5.96 13.02
C TYR A 402 -16.66 -6.25 14.16
N GLU A 403 -16.16 -6.85 15.25
CA GLU A 403 -16.96 -7.18 16.43
C GLU A 403 -17.56 -5.93 17.08
N ARG A 404 -16.78 -4.85 17.21
CA ARG A 404 -17.25 -3.56 17.71
C ARG A 404 -18.36 -2.98 16.83
N VAL A 405 -18.21 -3.05 15.52
CA VAL A 405 -19.24 -2.57 14.56
C VAL A 405 -20.52 -3.39 14.65
N LEU A 406 -20.41 -4.71 14.84
CA LEU A 406 -21.57 -5.59 14.99
C LEU A 406 -22.27 -5.44 16.35
N ALA A 407 -21.52 -5.18 17.42
CA ALA A 407 -22.08 -4.95 18.76
C ALA A 407 -22.81 -3.60 18.91
N GLY A 408 -22.50 -2.62 18.06
CA GLY A 408 -23.14 -1.31 18.04
C GLY A 408 -24.47 -1.23 17.25
N ARG A 409 -25.01 -2.39 16.84
CA ARG A 409 -26.28 -2.51 16.10
C ARG A 409 -27.52 -2.48 17.02
#